data_65db6cabfe00bc839e26c32d04de8578
#
_entry.id   65db6cabfe00bc839e26c32d04de8578
#
_cell.length_a   1.000
_cell.length_b   1.000
_cell.length_c   1.000
_cell.angle_alpha   90.00
_cell.angle_beta   90.00
_cell.angle_gamma   90.00
#
_symmetry.space_group_name_H-M   'P 1'
#
loop_
_entity.id
_entity.type
_entity.pdbx_description
1 polymer ?
#
loop_
_entity_poly.entity_id
_entity_poly.type
_entity_poly.pdbx_seq_one_letter_code
_entity_poly.pdbx_strand_id
1 'polypeptide(L)'
;RVDYRTLIRNDSVDFHYFLTPAKKETLSFNLETSRNTGDFLSSSSLFGIALNTNYVNRNVWHNAIQSSTQFSNGIEFSLDRNNSFLQTFQSSLSHTYSFPRIIAPFKINKSYKLENRRTNLSLSATYSDRKDYYLLRSLVASWGYQWRKKNVVWAYKPINIELYGLDTLPLLEEAFKDNPYLRTSFNTGSVLSQ
;
A
#
# COMPACT_ATOMS: atom_id res chain seq x y z
N ARG A 1 4.10 -6.87 24.61
CA ARG A 1 3.31 -7.06 25.83
C ARG A 1 4.05 -6.38 26.95
N VAL A 2 3.35 -5.63 27.78
CA VAL A 2 3.91 -4.97 28.99
C VAL A 2 3.23 -5.63 30.18
N ASP A 3 4.02 -6.24 31.04
CA ASP A 3 3.60 -6.74 32.35
C ASP A 3 4.28 -5.87 33.41
N TYR A 4 3.63 -5.63 34.54
CA TYR A 4 4.23 -4.89 35.64
C TYR A 4 3.95 -5.57 36.98
N ARG A 5 4.87 -5.41 37.90
CA ARG A 5 4.70 -5.79 39.30
C ARG A 5 5.00 -4.60 40.18
N THR A 6 4.22 -4.40 41.20
CA THR A 6 4.44 -3.39 42.22
C THR A 6 4.92 -4.06 43.50
N LEU A 7 6.02 -3.54 44.06
CA LEU A 7 6.51 -3.93 45.38
C LEU A 7 6.37 -2.73 46.30
N ILE A 8 5.62 -2.87 47.36
CA ILE A 8 5.43 -1.83 48.36
C ILE A 8 6.45 -2.09 49.50
N ARG A 9 7.31 -1.11 49.72
CA ARG A 9 8.23 -1.06 50.87
C ARG A 9 7.84 0.17 51.69
N ASN A 10 7.75 0.02 53.00
CA ASN A 10 7.36 1.05 54.00
C ASN A 10 6.99 2.46 53.44
N ASP A 11 7.90 3.21 52.86
CA ASP A 11 7.71 4.57 52.31
C ASP A 11 7.92 4.71 50.81
N SER A 12 8.10 3.61 50.09
CA SER A 12 8.35 3.61 48.64
C SER A 12 7.56 2.51 47.91
N VAL A 13 7.24 2.81 46.67
CA VAL A 13 6.60 1.86 45.75
C VAL A 13 7.53 1.65 44.56
N ASP A 14 8.03 0.42 44.39
CA ASP A 14 8.86 0.04 43.28
C ASP A 14 7.99 -0.56 42.16
N PHE A 15 8.12 -0.03 40.94
CA PHE A 15 7.44 -0.57 39.76
C PHE A 15 8.45 -1.34 38.90
N HIS A 16 8.22 -2.63 38.72
CA HIS A 16 8.98 -3.48 37.84
C HIS A 16 8.19 -3.68 36.54
N TYR A 17 8.72 -3.17 35.44
CA TYR A 17 8.13 -3.36 34.10
C TYR A 17 8.85 -4.48 33.37
N PHE A 18 8.09 -5.48 32.93
CA PHE A 18 8.59 -6.57 32.10
C PHE A 18 8.16 -6.29 30.67
N LEU A 19 9.14 -5.98 29.82
CA LEU A 19 8.90 -5.68 28.41
C LEU A 19 9.26 -6.89 27.56
N THR A 20 8.30 -7.42 26.83
CA THR A 20 8.56 -8.42 25.80
C THR A 20 8.70 -7.69 24.46
N PRO A 21 9.90 -7.65 23.86
CA PRO A 21 10.11 -6.98 22.59
C PRO A 21 9.29 -7.68 21.48
N ALA A 22 8.73 -6.90 20.56
CA ALA A 22 8.14 -7.45 19.35
C ALA A 22 9.24 -8.04 18.46
N LYS A 23 8.88 -9.04 17.65
CA LYS A 23 9.83 -9.60 16.66
C LYS A 23 10.34 -8.47 15.75
N LYS A 24 11.67 -8.40 15.60
CA LYS A 24 12.31 -7.38 14.75
C LYS A 24 11.85 -7.50 13.31
N GLU A 25 11.73 -8.71 12.83
CA GLU A 25 11.38 -9.01 11.44
C GLU A 25 10.18 -9.94 11.40
N THR A 26 9.35 -9.73 10.39
CA THR A 26 8.17 -10.55 10.14
C THR A 26 8.02 -10.71 8.65
N LEU A 27 7.89 -11.95 8.20
CA LEU A 27 7.52 -12.29 6.83
C LEU A 27 6.15 -12.95 6.87
N SER A 28 5.23 -12.48 6.06
CA SER A 28 3.88 -13.03 5.96
C SER A 28 3.51 -13.28 4.51
N PHE A 29 2.78 -14.36 4.29
CA PHE A 29 2.23 -14.74 3.00
C PHE A 29 0.72 -14.81 3.14
N ASN A 30 0.01 -14.28 2.17
CA ASN A 30 -1.44 -14.35 2.06
C ASN A 30 -1.80 -14.80 0.66
N LEU A 31 -2.60 -15.86 0.55
CA LEU A 31 -3.16 -16.34 -0.70
C LEU A 31 -4.63 -15.94 -0.74
N GLU A 32 -5.00 -15.22 -1.78
CA GLU A 32 -6.35 -14.73 -2.00
C GLU A 32 -6.94 -15.36 -3.27
N THR A 33 -8.21 -15.68 -3.20
CA THR A 33 -8.99 -16.09 -4.36
C THR A 33 -10.16 -15.13 -4.53
N SER A 34 -10.44 -14.74 -5.75
CA SER A 34 -11.53 -13.83 -6.08
C SER A 34 -12.36 -14.38 -7.24
N ARG A 35 -13.61 -13.98 -7.29
CA ARG A 35 -14.47 -14.19 -8.44
C ARG A 35 -15.06 -12.84 -8.83
N ASN A 36 -14.80 -12.44 -10.05
CA ASN A 36 -15.34 -11.22 -10.64
C ASN A 36 -16.41 -11.58 -11.66
N THR A 37 -17.62 -11.05 -11.48
CA THR A 37 -18.75 -11.27 -12.37
C THR A 37 -19.25 -9.92 -12.85
N GLY A 38 -19.33 -9.70 -14.16
CA GLY A 38 -19.89 -8.47 -14.72
C GLY A 38 -18.89 -7.34 -14.87
N ASP A 39 -17.70 -7.63 -15.39
CA ASP A 39 -16.78 -6.61 -15.83
C ASP A 39 -17.33 -5.85 -17.05
N PHE A 40 -17.15 -4.52 -17.08
CA PHE A 40 -17.60 -3.69 -18.20
C PHE A 40 -16.86 -3.96 -19.53
N LEU A 41 -15.71 -4.63 -19.47
CA LEU A 41 -14.93 -5.02 -20.67
C LEU A 41 -15.20 -6.45 -21.12
N SER A 42 -15.76 -7.31 -20.28
CA SER A 42 -16.08 -8.68 -20.64
C SER A 42 -17.32 -9.17 -19.89
N SER A 43 -18.21 -9.83 -20.58
CA SER A 43 -19.39 -10.47 -19.98
C SER A 43 -19.09 -11.79 -19.28
N SER A 44 -17.84 -12.25 -19.30
CA SER A 44 -17.42 -13.51 -18.71
C SER A 44 -17.12 -13.40 -17.23
N SER A 45 -17.40 -14.48 -16.48
CA SER A 45 -16.95 -14.61 -15.10
C SER A 45 -15.45 -14.89 -15.05
N LEU A 46 -14.71 -14.06 -14.31
CA LEU A 46 -13.28 -14.22 -14.11
C LEU A 46 -13.02 -14.81 -12.72
N PHE A 47 -12.04 -15.70 -12.64
CA PHE A 47 -11.49 -16.21 -11.40
C PHE A 47 -10.09 -15.65 -11.19
N GLY A 48 -9.84 -15.10 -10.02
CA GLY A 48 -8.55 -14.56 -9.65
C GLY A 48 -7.87 -15.38 -8.56
N ILE A 49 -6.55 -15.46 -8.65
CA ILE A 49 -5.68 -15.96 -7.59
C ILE A 49 -4.59 -14.92 -7.40
N ALA A 50 -4.38 -14.48 -6.16
CA ALA A 50 -3.32 -13.54 -5.83
C ALA A 50 -2.49 -14.05 -4.64
N LEU A 51 -1.18 -13.87 -4.75
CA LEU A 51 -0.21 -14.13 -3.70
C LEU A 51 0.36 -12.80 -3.23
N ASN A 52 0.13 -12.49 -1.96
CA ASN A 52 0.67 -11.30 -1.29
C ASN A 52 1.75 -11.73 -0.31
N THR A 53 2.93 -11.15 -0.47
CA THR A 53 4.07 -11.34 0.43
C THR A 53 4.38 -10.01 1.08
N ASN A 54 4.45 -9.98 2.41
CA ASN A 54 4.79 -8.77 3.15
C ASN A 54 5.95 -9.04 4.11
N TYR A 55 7.03 -8.27 3.95
CA TYR A 55 8.19 -8.28 4.83
C TYR A 55 8.25 -6.99 5.61
N VAL A 56 8.27 -7.08 6.93
CA VAL A 56 8.35 -5.94 7.85
C VAL A 56 9.60 -6.06 8.71
N ASN A 57 10.46 -5.03 8.69
CA ASN A 57 11.56 -4.86 9.64
C ASN A 57 11.25 -3.64 10.52
N ARG A 58 11.17 -3.83 11.84
CA ARG A 58 10.77 -2.79 12.80
C ARG A 58 11.92 -1.99 13.40
N ASN A 59 13.13 -2.31 13.02
CA ASN A 59 14.32 -1.63 13.58
C ASN A 59 15.44 -1.54 12.55
N VAL A 60 15.14 -0.89 11.43
CA VAL A 60 16.13 -0.60 10.38
C VAL A 60 17.16 0.38 10.93
N TRP A 61 18.44 0.11 10.65
CA TRP A 61 19.58 0.93 11.12
C TRP A 61 19.60 1.17 12.63
N HIS A 62 18.99 0.31 13.45
CA HIS A 62 18.93 0.42 14.92
C HIS A 62 18.31 1.72 15.44
N ASN A 63 17.47 2.39 14.64
CA ASN A 63 16.86 3.70 14.93
C ASN A 63 15.34 3.63 15.11
N ALA A 64 14.79 2.43 15.40
CA ALA A 64 13.35 2.18 15.50
C ALA A 64 12.57 2.61 14.23
N ILE A 65 13.26 2.71 13.09
CA ILE A 65 12.64 2.95 11.79
C ILE A 65 12.04 1.63 11.32
N GLN A 66 10.78 1.68 10.93
CA GLN A 66 10.11 0.52 10.36
C GLN A 66 10.18 0.59 8.84
N SER A 67 10.58 -0.51 8.19
CA SER A 67 10.39 -0.71 6.76
C SER A 67 9.35 -1.80 6.51
N SER A 68 8.55 -1.63 5.50
CA SER A 68 7.60 -2.62 5.01
C SER A 68 7.73 -2.73 3.51
N THR A 69 7.99 -3.95 3.03
CA THR A 69 8.04 -4.27 1.61
C THR A 69 6.90 -5.23 1.32
N GLN A 70 6.02 -4.85 0.43
CA GLN A 70 4.93 -5.69 -0.01
C GLN A 70 5.10 -6.01 -1.48
N PHE A 71 5.02 -7.28 -1.80
CA PHE A 71 5.02 -7.80 -3.15
C PHE A 71 3.72 -8.56 -3.38
N SER A 72 2.98 -8.20 -4.42
CA SER A 72 1.71 -8.80 -4.76
C SER A 72 1.71 -9.25 -6.22
N ASN A 73 1.35 -10.49 -6.46
CA ASN A 73 1.14 -11.03 -7.80
C ASN A 73 -0.27 -11.61 -7.88
N GLY A 74 -0.98 -11.24 -8.92
CA GLY A 74 -2.32 -11.74 -9.20
C GLY A 74 -2.45 -12.18 -10.65
N ILE A 75 -3.22 -13.21 -10.86
CA ILE A 75 -3.65 -13.68 -12.18
C ILE A 75 -5.16 -13.84 -12.18
N GLU A 76 -5.79 -13.46 -13.27
CA GLU A 76 -7.20 -13.74 -13.51
C GLU A 76 -7.34 -14.58 -14.78
N PHE A 77 -8.21 -15.54 -14.73
CA PHE A 77 -8.47 -16.44 -15.84
C PHE A 77 -9.97 -16.60 -16.08
N SER A 78 -10.32 -16.82 -17.33
CA SER A 78 -11.69 -17.11 -17.75
C SER A 78 -11.87 -18.63 -17.92
N LEU A 79 -13.01 -19.14 -17.45
CA LEU A 79 -13.44 -20.51 -17.71
C LEU A 79 -14.31 -20.64 -18.97
N ASP A 80 -14.55 -19.52 -19.64
CA ASP A 80 -15.33 -19.52 -20.88
C ASP A 80 -14.46 -20.03 -22.05
N ARG A 81 -15.00 -20.97 -22.80
CA ARG A 81 -14.30 -21.58 -23.95
C ARG A 81 -13.99 -20.61 -25.09
N ASN A 82 -14.74 -19.53 -25.19
CA ASN A 82 -14.59 -18.54 -26.26
C ASN A 82 -13.49 -17.48 -25.95
N ASN A 83 -13.00 -17.44 -24.73
CA ASN A 83 -12.01 -16.46 -24.26
C ASN A 83 -10.65 -17.11 -24.00
N SER A 84 -9.60 -16.33 -24.10
CA SER A 84 -8.28 -16.75 -23.63
C SER A 84 -8.35 -17.19 -22.17
N PHE A 85 -7.70 -18.30 -21.84
CA PHE A 85 -7.65 -18.79 -20.46
C PHE A 85 -7.10 -17.73 -19.50
N LEU A 86 -5.92 -17.16 -19.79
CA LEU A 86 -5.33 -16.08 -19.00
C LEU A 86 -5.85 -14.73 -19.49
N GLN A 87 -6.50 -13.98 -18.62
CA GLN A 87 -7.11 -12.69 -18.92
C GLN A 87 -6.32 -11.50 -18.37
N THR A 88 -5.88 -11.59 -17.12
CA THR A 88 -5.17 -10.51 -16.47
C THR A 88 -3.97 -11.05 -15.72
N PHE A 89 -2.85 -10.36 -15.85
CA PHE A 89 -1.68 -10.52 -14.98
C PHE A 89 -1.39 -9.19 -14.30
N GLN A 90 -1.28 -9.21 -12.97
CA GLN A 90 -0.93 -8.03 -12.19
C GLN A 90 0.22 -8.34 -11.26
N SER A 91 1.20 -7.45 -11.24
CA SER A 91 2.32 -7.50 -10.30
C SER A 91 2.54 -6.14 -9.69
N SER A 92 2.69 -6.07 -8.37
CA SER A 92 2.98 -4.82 -7.69
C SER A 92 4.05 -5.02 -6.62
N LEU A 93 4.90 -4.02 -6.48
CA LEU A 93 5.91 -3.92 -5.46
C LEU A 93 5.75 -2.58 -4.75
N SER A 94 5.58 -2.59 -3.45
CA SER A 94 5.59 -1.37 -2.65
C SER A 94 6.60 -1.46 -1.51
N HIS A 95 7.24 -0.34 -1.22
CA HIS A 95 8.17 -0.21 -0.12
C HIS A 95 7.89 1.05 0.66
N THR A 96 7.78 0.94 1.98
CA THR A 96 7.47 2.07 2.87
C THR A 96 8.45 2.12 4.03
N TYR A 97 9.05 3.29 4.24
CA TYR A 97 9.76 3.62 5.47
C TYR A 97 8.87 4.46 6.38
N SER A 98 8.76 4.07 7.65
CA SER A 98 8.08 4.82 8.70
C SER A 98 9.08 5.24 9.76
N PHE A 99 9.36 6.53 9.83
CA PHE A 99 10.25 7.14 10.80
C PHE A 99 9.45 7.51 12.06
N PRO A 100 9.91 7.18 13.28
CA PRO A 100 9.20 7.47 14.54
C PRO A 100 9.31 8.94 14.97
N ARG A 101 9.50 9.84 14.03
CA ARG A 101 9.63 11.28 14.21
C ARG A 101 9.15 12.02 12.98
N ILE A 102 8.83 13.30 13.13
CA ILE A 102 8.55 14.17 11.99
C ILE A 102 9.89 14.65 11.42
N ILE A 103 10.12 14.36 10.15
CA ILE A 103 11.27 14.83 9.35
C ILE A 103 10.72 15.87 8.39
N ALA A 104 10.90 17.14 8.71
CA ALA A 104 10.47 18.26 7.88
C ALA A 104 11.66 19.15 7.53
N PRO A 105 11.67 19.83 6.36
CA PRO A 105 12.73 20.74 5.95
C PRO A 105 12.76 22.03 6.81
N PHE A 106 11.74 22.26 7.64
CA PHE A 106 11.61 23.41 8.51
C PHE A 106 11.55 22.98 10.00
N LYS A 107 11.98 23.86 10.90
CA LYS A 107 11.94 23.59 12.34
C LYS A 107 10.49 23.59 12.83
N ILE A 108 10.00 22.43 13.26
CA ILE A 108 8.71 22.32 13.95
C ILE A 108 8.90 22.67 15.41
N ASN A 109 8.13 23.64 15.88
CA ASN A 109 8.19 24.07 17.28
C ASN A 109 7.80 22.89 18.19
N LYS A 110 8.68 22.54 19.15
CA LYS A 110 8.53 21.39 20.06
C LYS A 110 7.36 21.54 21.05
N SER A 111 6.71 22.71 21.07
CA SER A 111 5.65 23.05 22.04
C SER A 111 4.35 22.27 21.88
N TYR A 112 4.16 21.54 20.79
CA TYR A 112 2.95 20.76 20.58
C TYR A 112 3.10 19.35 21.18
N LYS A 113 2.23 18.99 22.12
CA LYS A 113 2.07 17.61 22.62
C LYS A 113 1.45 16.73 21.53
N LEU A 114 2.22 16.40 20.51
CA LEU A 114 1.82 15.48 19.46
C LEU A 114 2.31 14.08 19.82
N GLU A 115 1.38 13.14 19.89
CA GLU A 115 1.65 11.74 20.18
C GLU A 115 1.80 10.95 18.88
N ASN A 116 2.50 9.82 18.92
CA ASN A 116 2.66 8.88 17.79
C ASN A 116 3.03 9.57 16.46
N ARG A 117 4.04 10.45 16.53
CA ARG A 117 4.52 11.18 15.34
C ARG A 117 5.24 10.22 14.40
N ARG A 118 4.91 10.28 13.13
CA ARG A 118 5.56 9.48 12.10
C ARG A 118 5.73 10.29 10.82
N THR A 119 6.83 10.01 10.13
CA THR A 119 7.00 10.40 8.72
C THR A 119 7.03 9.13 7.90
N ASN A 120 6.19 9.06 6.88
CA ASN A 120 6.10 7.92 5.97
C ASN A 120 6.64 8.34 4.60
N LEU A 121 7.57 7.56 4.09
CA LEU A 121 8.05 7.65 2.72
C LEU A 121 7.69 6.34 2.03
N SER A 122 6.89 6.40 0.97
CA SER A 122 6.50 5.21 0.22
C SER A 122 6.80 5.35 -1.26
N LEU A 123 7.17 4.22 -1.84
CA LEU A 123 7.37 4.03 -3.27
C LEU A 123 6.63 2.75 -3.66
N SER A 124 5.81 2.82 -4.70
CA SER A 124 5.17 1.64 -5.26
C SER A 124 5.21 1.65 -6.78
N ALA A 125 5.37 0.47 -7.34
CA ALA A 125 5.32 0.23 -8.78
C ALA A 125 4.29 -0.87 -9.03
N THR A 126 3.45 -0.67 -10.04
CA THR A 126 2.45 -1.64 -10.45
C THR A 126 2.53 -1.85 -11.96
N TYR A 127 2.44 -3.11 -12.33
CA TYR A 127 2.33 -3.56 -13.70
C TYR A 127 1.04 -4.39 -13.81
N SER A 128 0.18 -4.05 -14.74
CA SER A 128 -1.06 -4.78 -15.01
C SER A 128 -1.21 -4.95 -16.51
N ASP A 129 -1.24 -6.20 -16.93
CA ASP A 129 -1.46 -6.60 -18.32
C ASP A 129 -2.84 -7.29 -18.40
N ARG A 130 -3.75 -6.63 -19.07
CA ARG A 130 -5.03 -7.23 -19.42
C ARG A 130 -5.02 -7.56 -20.89
N LYS A 131 -4.95 -8.84 -21.14
CA LYS A 131 -4.78 -9.39 -22.49
C LYS A 131 -5.77 -8.78 -23.49
N ASP A 132 -5.23 -8.33 -24.60
CA ASP A 132 -5.93 -7.73 -25.74
C ASP A 132 -6.65 -6.39 -25.44
N TYR A 133 -6.68 -5.92 -24.17
CA TYR A 133 -7.30 -4.67 -23.76
C TYR A 133 -6.28 -3.56 -23.46
N TYR A 134 -5.43 -3.74 -22.46
CA TYR A 134 -4.48 -2.71 -22.09
C TYR A 134 -3.30 -3.24 -21.29
N LEU A 135 -2.23 -2.46 -21.34
CA LEU A 135 -1.07 -2.58 -20.48
C LEU A 135 -0.94 -1.31 -19.62
N LEU A 136 -1.05 -1.44 -18.32
CA LEU A 136 -0.93 -0.37 -17.36
C LEU A 136 0.36 -0.50 -16.57
N ARG A 137 1.15 0.57 -16.53
CA ARG A 137 2.33 0.71 -15.68
C ARG A 137 2.15 1.93 -14.81
N SER A 138 2.34 1.79 -13.51
CA SER A 138 2.28 2.94 -12.62
C SER A 138 3.44 2.95 -11.64
N LEU A 139 3.89 4.16 -11.31
CA LEU A 139 4.86 4.44 -10.27
C LEU A 139 4.29 5.52 -9.37
N VAL A 140 4.20 5.23 -8.08
CA VAL A 140 3.68 6.17 -7.09
C VAL A 140 4.73 6.39 -6.03
N ALA A 141 5.07 7.66 -5.79
CA ALA A 141 5.96 8.07 -4.72
C ALA A 141 5.23 9.05 -3.80
N SER A 142 5.23 8.81 -2.51
CA SER A 142 4.58 9.71 -1.56
C SER A 142 5.43 9.96 -0.31
N TRP A 143 5.31 11.18 0.20
CA TRP A 143 5.86 11.60 1.47
C TRP A 143 4.73 12.15 2.31
N GLY A 144 4.59 11.66 3.54
CA GLY A 144 3.50 12.07 4.41
C GLY A 144 3.89 12.07 5.88
N TYR A 145 3.06 12.76 6.65
CA TYR A 145 3.16 12.89 8.10
C TYR A 145 1.93 12.31 8.75
N GLN A 146 2.10 11.67 9.89
CA GLN A 146 1.02 11.18 10.72
C GLN A 146 1.32 11.53 12.18
N TRP A 147 0.31 12.00 12.91
CA TRP A 147 0.40 12.27 14.33
C TRP A 147 -0.96 12.08 14.99
N ARG A 148 -0.93 11.89 16.30
CA ARG A 148 -2.14 11.85 17.13
C ARG A 148 -2.18 13.09 18.00
N LYS A 149 -3.35 13.69 18.10
CA LYS A 149 -3.66 14.75 19.06
C LYS A 149 -4.95 14.38 19.77
N LYS A 150 -4.86 14.08 21.09
CA LYS A 150 -5.97 13.49 21.85
C LYS A 150 -6.46 12.18 21.16
N ASN A 151 -7.75 12.09 20.86
CA ASN A 151 -8.37 10.91 20.23
C ASN A 151 -8.40 10.96 18.70
N VAL A 152 -7.85 12.02 18.08
CA VAL A 152 -7.87 12.20 16.62
C VAL A 152 -6.49 11.89 16.05
N VAL A 153 -6.48 11.05 15.00
CA VAL A 153 -5.30 10.78 14.19
C VAL A 153 -5.35 11.69 12.96
N TRP A 154 -4.30 12.46 12.77
CA TRP A 154 -4.11 13.33 11.63
C TRP A 154 -3.12 12.68 10.68
N ALA A 155 -3.44 12.71 9.39
CA ALA A 155 -2.53 12.32 8.32
C ALA A 155 -2.49 13.43 7.27
N TYR A 156 -1.30 13.81 6.85
CA TYR A 156 -1.07 14.82 5.83
C TYR A 156 0.01 14.36 4.87
N LYS A 157 -0.29 14.34 3.58
CA LYS A 157 0.62 13.92 2.50
C LYS A 157 0.92 15.13 1.61
N PRO A 158 1.96 15.92 1.92
CA PRO A 158 2.31 17.10 1.11
C PRO A 158 2.84 16.75 -0.28
N ILE A 159 3.34 15.54 -0.46
CA ILE A 159 3.87 15.08 -1.75
C ILE A 159 3.24 13.73 -2.06
N ASN A 160 2.55 13.66 -3.18
CA ASN A 160 2.08 12.44 -3.79
C ASN A 160 2.23 12.58 -5.31
N ILE A 161 3.17 11.85 -5.88
CA ILE A 161 3.50 11.88 -7.31
C ILE A 161 3.08 10.55 -7.88
N GLU A 162 2.21 10.58 -8.86
CA GLU A 162 1.74 9.41 -9.58
C GLU A 162 2.08 9.56 -11.05
N LEU A 163 2.86 8.61 -11.56
CA LEU A 163 3.21 8.48 -12.96
C LEU A 163 2.55 7.20 -13.45
N TYR A 164 1.78 7.29 -14.51
CA TYR A 164 1.22 6.11 -15.12
C TYR A 164 1.28 6.18 -16.65
N GLY A 165 1.56 5.04 -17.22
CA GLY A 165 1.54 4.80 -18.65
C GLY A 165 0.50 3.73 -18.98
N LEU A 166 -0.36 4.03 -19.90
CA LEU A 166 -1.38 3.13 -20.41
C LEU A 166 -1.15 2.93 -21.90
N ASP A 167 -0.88 1.69 -22.29
CA ASP A 167 -0.86 1.29 -23.69
C ASP A 167 -2.21 0.61 -23.98
N THR A 168 -3.00 1.19 -24.89
CA THR A 168 -4.28 0.64 -25.31
C THR A 168 -4.08 -0.40 -26.41
N LEU A 169 -4.81 -1.51 -26.33
CA LEU A 169 -4.77 -2.59 -27.29
C LEU A 169 -6.06 -2.63 -28.12
N PRO A 170 -6.12 -3.37 -29.26
CA PRO A 170 -7.20 -3.27 -30.23
C PRO A 170 -8.62 -3.45 -29.69
N LEU A 171 -8.83 -4.39 -28.77
CA LEU A 171 -10.17 -4.60 -28.19
C LEU A 171 -10.63 -3.43 -27.31
N LEU A 172 -9.73 -2.74 -26.64
CA LEU A 172 -10.09 -1.55 -25.87
C LEU A 172 -10.44 -0.39 -26.81
N GLU A 173 -9.73 -0.25 -27.92
CA GLU A 173 -10.04 0.77 -28.92
C GLU A 173 -11.40 0.55 -29.59
N GLU A 174 -11.77 -0.71 -29.80
CA GLU A 174 -13.10 -1.06 -30.27
C GLU A 174 -14.19 -0.71 -29.24
N ALA A 175 -13.97 -1.05 -27.97
CA ALA A 175 -14.87 -0.66 -26.87
C ALA A 175 -15.03 0.85 -26.75
N PHE A 176 -14.00 1.65 -27.07
CA PHE A 176 -14.10 3.11 -27.11
C PHE A 176 -14.96 3.65 -28.24
N LYS A 177 -15.08 2.90 -29.37
CA LYS A 177 -15.99 3.27 -30.46
C LYS A 177 -17.44 3.03 -30.05
N ASP A 178 -17.69 1.92 -29.35
CA ASP A 178 -19.03 1.57 -28.86
C ASP A 178 -19.46 2.47 -27.68
N ASN A 179 -18.53 2.89 -26.84
CA ASN A 179 -18.80 3.77 -25.71
C ASN A 179 -17.71 4.85 -25.56
N PRO A 180 -17.88 6.02 -26.17
CA PRO A 180 -16.91 7.13 -26.13
C PRO A 180 -16.61 7.65 -24.72
N TYR A 181 -17.52 7.48 -23.74
CA TYR A 181 -17.29 7.90 -22.35
C TYR A 181 -16.19 7.09 -21.66
N LEU A 182 -15.96 5.85 -22.08
CA LEU A 182 -14.86 5.04 -21.55
C LEU A 182 -13.51 5.69 -21.81
N ARG A 183 -13.33 6.36 -22.94
CA ARG A 183 -12.06 7.00 -23.32
C ARG A 183 -11.61 8.07 -22.32
N THR A 184 -12.56 8.75 -21.67
CA THR A 184 -12.22 9.77 -20.65
C THR A 184 -11.73 9.17 -19.35
N SER A 185 -12.04 7.90 -19.07
CA SER A 185 -11.60 7.16 -17.88
C SER A 185 -10.20 6.55 -18.05
N PHE A 186 -9.72 6.45 -19.28
CA PHE A 186 -8.41 5.87 -19.61
C PHE A 186 -7.48 6.96 -20.17
N ASN A 187 -6.91 7.78 -19.31
CA ASN A 187 -5.89 8.76 -19.69
C ASN A 187 -4.51 8.33 -19.22
N THR A 188 -3.50 8.59 -20.06
CA THR A 188 -2.09 8.52 -19.65
C THR A 188 -1.67 9.84 -19.07
N GLY A 189 -0.92 9.84 -17.97
CA GLY A 189 -0.47 11.09 -17.41
C GLY A 189 0.31 10.98 -16.11
N SER A 190 0.58 12.13 -15.54
CA SER A 190 1.14 12.29 -14.22
C SER A 190 0.19 13.12 -13.36
N VAL A 191 -0.05 12.70 -12.14
CA VAL A 191 -0.84 13.43 -11.16
C VAL A 191 0.05 13.80 -9.99
N LEU A 192 0.14 15.09 -9.68
CA LEU A 192 0.67 15.60 -8.44
C LEU A 192 -0.51 16.04 -7.59
N SER A 193 -0.82 15.31 -6.53
CA SER A 193 -1.87 15.67 -5.58
C SER A 193 -1.28 16.12 -4.24
N GLN A 194 -1.90 17.12 -3.63
CA GLN A 194 -1.57 17.63 -2.30
C GLN A 194 -2.62 17.21 -1.28
#